data_df0b7e945281fb1a05531cbb15b9af0b
#
_entry.id   df0b7e945281fb1a05531cbb15b9af0b
#
_cell.length_a   1.000
_cell.length_b   1.000
_cell.length_c   1.000
_cell.angle_alpha   90.00
_cell.angle_beta   90.00
_cell.angle_gamma   90.00
#
_symmetry.space_group_name_H-M   'P 1'
#
loop_
_entity.id
_entity.type
_entity.pdbx_description
1 polymer ?
#
loop_
_entity_poly.entity_id
_entity_poly.type
_entity_poly.pdbx_seq_one_letter_code
_entity_poly.pdbx_strand_id
1 'polypeptide(L)'
;MHAAPDQAHSKYKHVYPIVRIDKPISATDPANSIMVVKVLTSQVDAEAEVSRLNQINADKSCVYFYCTSRLIEQSAESPQLV
;
A
#
# COMPACT_ATOMS: atom_id res chain seq x y z
N MET A 1 -6.73 -23.56 14.64
CA MET A 1 -6.35 -23.05 14.58
C MET A 1 -5.63 -22.65 14.56
N HIS A 2 -5.18 -22.42 14.41
CA HIS A 2 -4.69 -21.89 14.54
C HIS A 2 -3.94 -21.12 14.12
N ALA A 3 -3.85 -21.05 13.49
CA ALA A 3 -3.19 -19.83 13.01
C ALA A 3 -2.77 -18.95 14.13
N ALA A 4 -3.36 -19.15 15.15
CA ALA A 4 -3.09 -18.32 16.29
C ALA A 4 -1.62 -18.28 16.67
N PRO A 5 -0.90 -19.41 16.60
CA PRO A 5 0.52 -19.32 16.95
C PRO A 5 1.30 -18.38 16.07
N ASP A 6 1.00 -18.41 14.80
CA ASP A 6 1.69 -17.50 13.89
C ASP A 6 1.40 -16.07 14.23
N GLN A 7 0.16 -15.78 14.56
CA GLN A 7 -0.20 -14.42 14.90
C GLN A 7 0.43 -13.98 16.20
N ALA A 8 0.57 -14.91 17.11
CA ALA A 8 1.20 -14.57 18.39
C ALA A 8 2.64 -14.15 18.21
N HIS A 9 3.31 -14.71 17.22
CA HIS A 9 4.70 -14.39 16.97
C HIS A 9 4.87 -13.30 15.94
N SER A 10 3.81 -12.97 15.24
CA SER A 10 3.88 -12.00 14.18
C SER A 10 4.00 -10.61 14.75
N LYS A 11 4.89 -9.84 14.18
CA LYS A 11 5.05 -8.44 14.53
C LYS A 11 4.52 -7.55 13.43
N TYR A 12 3.53 -8.02 12.70
CA TYR A 12 3.01 -7.22 11.60
C TYR A 12 1.50 -7.30 11.56
N LYS A 13 0.93 -6.36 10.89
CA LYS A 13 -0.48 -6.39 10.52
C LYS A 13 -0.58 -6.05 9.04
N HIS A 14 -1.65 -6.48 8.43
CA HIS A 14 -1.89 -6.16 7.03
C HIS A 14 -2.28 -4.71 6.90
N VAL A 15 -1.74 -4.07 5.88
CA VAL A 15 -2.11 -2.71 5.52
C VAL A 15 -2.34 -2.68 4.02
N TYR A 16 -2.98 -1.62 3.56
CA TYR A 16 -3.44 -1.53 2.17
C TYR A 16 -3.02 -0.19 1.61
N PRO A 17 -1.81 -0.14 1.04
CA PRO A 17 -1.34 1.10 0.40
C PRO A 17 -2.18 1.40 -0.84
N ILE A 18 -2.57 2.65 -0.96
CA ILE A 18 -3.22 3.15 -2.17
C ILE A 18 -2.15 3.73 -3.05
N VAL A 19 -2.06 3.23 -4.27
CA VAL A 19 -0.99 3.56 -5.19
C VAL A 19 -1.57 4.27 -6.39
N ARG A 20 -0.93 5.35 -6.80
CA ARG A 20 -1.26 6.06 -8.03
C ARG A 20 -0.18 5.81 -9.06
N ILE A 21 -0.60 5.50 -10.26
CA ILE A 21 0.30 5.38 -11.40
C ILE A 21 -0.10 6.44 -12.41
N ASP A 22 0.86 7.30 -12.76
CA ASP A 22 0.69 8.27 -13.84
C ASP A 22 1.11 7.63 -15.14
N LYS A 23 0.35 7.89 -16.19
CA LYS A 23 0.60 7.32 -17.50
C LYS A 23 0.98 8.41 -18.48
N PRO A 24 1.95 8.15 -19.35
CA PRO A 24 2.72 6.91 -19.50
C PRO A 24 3.77 6.75 -18.41
N ILE A 25 4.10 5.51 -18.11
CA ILE A 25 5.12 5.23 -17.12
C ILE A 25 6.49 5.52 -17.73
N SER A 26 7.31 6.25 -16.97
CA SER A 26 8.66 6.54 -17.42
C SER A 26 9.49 5.26 -17.48
N ALA A 27 10.09 5.00 -18.65
CA ALA A 27 10.90 3.82 -18.82
C ALA A 27 12.24 3.93 -18.10
N THR A 28 12.75 5.14 -17.95
CA THR A 28 14.05 5.35 -17.32
C THR A 28 13.95 5.59 -15.83
N ASP A 29 12.81 6.05 -15.35
CA ASP A 29 12.66 6.35 -13.94
C ASP A 29 11.21 6.07 -13.52
N PRO A 30 10.85 4.80 -13.45
CA PRO A 30 9.45 4.47 -13.15
C PRO A 30 8.97 4.98 -11.81
N ALA A 31 9.87 5.21 -10.87
CA ALA A 31 9.46 5.70 -9.57
C ALA A 31 8.81 7.08 -9.64
N ASN A 32 9.16 7.86 -10.67
CA ASN A 32 8.53 9.17 -10.85
C ASN A 32 7.08 9.05 -11.30
N SER A 33 6.68 7.88 -11.77
CA SER A 33 5.31 7.67 -12.24
C SER A 33 4.45 6.96 -11.21
N ILE A 34 5.02 6.58 -10.07
CA ILE A 34 4.34 5.75 -9.09
C ILE A 34 4.44 6.43 -7.73
N MET A 35 3.31 6.51 -7.04
CA MET A 35 3.28 7.18 -5.73
C MET A 35 2.35 6.41 -4.81
N VAL A 36 2.80 6.17 -3.58
CA VAL A 36 1.92 5.70 -2.53
C VAL A 36 1.22 6.93 -1.95
N VAL A 37 -0.08 7.00 -2.16
CA VAL A 37 -0.86 8.18 -1.78
C VAL A 37 -1.18 8.17 -0.31
N LYS A 38 -1.56 7.01 0.20
CA LYS A 38 -1.92 6.82 1.61
C LYS A 38 -1.92 5.32 1.89
N VAL A 39 -1.92 5.00 3.17
CA VAL A 39 -1.96 3.60 3.60
C VAL A 39 -3.13 3.44 4.55
N LEU A 40 -3.99 2.48 4.25
CA LEU A 40 -5.18 2.21 5.06
C LEU A 40 -5.02 0.87 5.75
N THR A 41 -5.76 0.68 6.81
CA THR A 41 -5.69 -0.56 7.59
C THR A 41 -6.90 -1.45 7.37
N SER A 42 -7.85 -1.03 6.55
CA SER A 42 -9.05 -1.79 6.24
C SER A 42 -9.13 -2.01 4.75
N GLN A 43 -9.26 -3.28 4.35
CA GLN A 43 -9.38 -3.60 2.94
C GLN A 43 -10.64 -3.01 2.33
N VAL A 44 -11.73 -3.04 3.08
CA VAL A 44 -12.99 -2.47 2.58
C VAL A 44 -12.83 -0.97 2.34
N ASP A 45 -12.15 -0.30 3.25
CA ASP A 45 -11.91 1.13 3.08
C ASP A 45 -11.00 1.40 1.90
N ALA A 46 -10.00 0.52 1.68
CA ALA A 46 -9.10 0.68 0.55
C ALA A 46 -9.85 0.53 -0.77
N GLU A 47 -10.72 -0.45 -0.85
CA GLU A 47 -11.53 -0.64 -2.05
C GLU A 47 -12.40 0.57 -2.34
N ALA A 48 -13.03 1.09 -1.31
CA ALA A 48 -13.89 2.26 -1.47
C ALA A 48 -13.07 3.48 -1.89
N GLU A 49 -11.90 3.63 -1.31
CA GLU A 49 -11.06 4.78 -1.62
C GLU A 49 -10.53 4.71 -3.05
N VAL A 50 -10.12 3.53 -3.50
CA VAL A 50 -9.66 3.37 -4.88
C VAL A 50 -10.78 3.72 -5.85
N SER A 51 -11.99 3.25 -5.56
CA SER A 51 -13.15 3.55 -6.41
C SER A 51 -13.40 5.05 -6.47
N ARG A 52 -13.36 5.70 -5.31
CA ARG A 52 -13.60 7.13 -5.24
C ARG A 52 -12.54 7.91 -6.01
N LEU A 53 -11.26 7.55 -5.80
CA LEU A 53 -10.18 8.29 -6.44
C LEU A 53 -10.19 8.12 -7.95
N ASN A 54 -10.49 6.90 -8.42
CA ASN A 54 -10.56 6.68 -9.86
C ASN A 54 -11.74 7.44 -10.48
N GLN A 55 -12.80 7.61 -9.71
CA GLN A 55 -13.96 8.31 -10.20
C GLN A 55 -13.72 9.81 -10.32
N ILE A 56 -13.15 10.41 -9.29
CA ILE A 56 -12.94 11.86 -9.32
C ILE A 56 -11.76 12.26 -10.19
N ASN A 57 -10.92 11.32 -10.59
CA ASN A 57 -9.79 11.59 -11.46
C ASN A 57 -9.94 10.91 -12.81
N ALA A 58 -11.18 10.62 -13.21
CA ALA A 58 -11.40 9.82 -14.41
C ALA A 58 -10.88 10.48 -15.69
N ASP A 59 -10.79 11.80 -15.69
CA ASP A 59 -10.32 12.52 -16.87
C ASP A 59 -8.81 12.77 -16.84
N LYS A 60 -8.12 12.21 -15.90
CA LYS A 60 -6.67 12.39 -15.78
C LYS A 60 -5.95 11.14 -16.24
N SER A 61 -4.69 11.33 -16.62
CA SER A 61 -3.88 10.22 -17.11
C SER A 61 -3.25 9.47 -15.95
N CYS A 62 -4.06 8.99 -15.04
CA CYS A 62 -3.57 8.24 -13.90
C CYS A 62 -4.60 7.20 -13.50
N VAL A 63 -4.14 6.21 -12.75
CA VAL A 63 -5.02 5.17 -12.22
C VAL A 63 -4.60 4.87 -10.80
N TYR A 64 -5.58 4.54 -9.97
CA TYR A 64 -5.36 4.18 -8.57
C TYR A 64 -5.69 2.71 -8.37
N PHE A 65 -4.92 2.07 -7.50
CA PHE A 65 -5.21 0.72 -7.06
C PHE A 65 -4.65 0.55 -5.66
N TYR A 66 -4.94 -0.58 -5.03
CA TYR A 66 -4.34 -0.86 -3.74
C TYR A 66 -3.63 -2.19 -3.79
N CYS A 67 -2.66 -2.33 -2.89
CA CYS A 67 -1.95 -3.58 -2.68
C CYS A 67 -2.19 -4.04 -1.26
N THR A 68 -1.85 -5.28 -0.99
CA THR A 68 -1.79 -5.78 0.38
C THR A 68 -0.33 -5.83 0.79
N SER A 69 -0.02 -5.24 1.92
CA SER A 69 1.33 -5.23 2.42
C SER A 69 1.31 -5.46 3.92
N ARG A 70 2.45 -5.41 4.52
CA ARG A 70 2.60 -5.66 5.94
C ARG A 70 3.28 -4.48 6.60
N LEU A 71 2.75 -4.10 7.75
CA LEU A 71 3.42 -3.14 8.61
C LEU A 71 4.15 -3.93 9.67
N ILE A 72 5.47 -3.87 9.64
CA ILE A 72 6.31 -4.64 10.54
C ILE A 72 6.74 -3.74 11.67
N GLU A 73 6.43 -4.14 12.89
CA GLU A 73 6.93 -3.43 14.06
C GLU A 73 8.30 -3.97 14.41
N GLN A 74 9.24 -3.10 14.61
CA GLN A 74 10.58 -3.49 14.95
C GLN A 74 10.96 -2.86 16.26
N SER A 75 11.71 -3.60 17.05
CA SER A 75 12.21 -3.04 18.29
C SER A 75 13.27 -2.00 17.98
N ALA A 76 13.54 -1.17 18.96
CA ALA A 76 14.50 -0.09 18.79
C ALA A 76 15.89 -0.61 18.45
N GLU A 77 16.20 -1.78 18.90
CA GLU A 77 17.54 -2.30 18.65
C GLU A 77 17.65 -3.06 17.34
N SER A 78 16.65 -3.05 16.56
CA SER A 78 16.71 -3.71 15.28
C SER A 78 17.23 -2.78 14.24
N PRO A 79 18.32 -2.50 14.20
CA PRO A 79 18.80 -1.52 13.31
C PRO A 79 19.38 -1.96 12.09
N GLN A 80 19.24 -2.03 12.17
CA GLN A 80 19.70 -1.87 11.38
C GLN A 80 20.05 -2.01 10.44
N LEU A 81 19.93 -2.25 10.26
CA LEU A 81 20.25 -2.33 9.47
C LEU A 81 20.63 -1.76 8.58
N VAL A 82 20.72 -1.45 8.49
CA VAL A 82 21.21 -0.86 7.68
C VAL A 82 21.74 -0.85 7.18
#